data_83a81808cded6fe5b17dc989d95cb7d8
#
_entry.id   83a81808cded6fe5b17dc989d95cb7d8
#
_cell.length_a   1.000
_cell.length_b   1.000
_cell.length_c   1.000
_cell.angle_alpha   90.00
_cell.angle_beta   90.00
_cell.angle_gamma   90.00
#
_symmetry.space_group_name_H-M   'P 1'
#
loop_
_entity.id
_entity.type
_entity.pdbx_description
1 polymer ?
#
loop_
_entity_poly.entity_id
_entity_poly.type
_entity_poly.pdbx_seq_one_letter_code
_entity_poly.pdbx_strand_id
1 'polypeptide(L)'
;MSRFSQPDPELTQRLSRRGMLGVAAGATAAALLGAAAPATAATGDAAATTGTASGAKGRGRPVLPPGRLGIQLYSLRDKVSTLGFGPVFAELERYGYDEVEFAGYTQGSAGPITLAQLKRLARNHGLNPIGSHVGYYSSDPNAYTFAQNLTKVLDDAQALGLKHIGTAAGPFRYGSTVDAWKRAAEDFNTYGAAAKARGMKFYQHNHSEEFSFATDNPKVRLYDVLLKETDPDLVYLEMDIYWAYVGQFRFSKRPDGTSAPFEPLNYVLRQPDRYPLFHVKDGESDPSNPYGYRMTDVGDGDIDYQRFISAVTRLRGHRMAHHWQAEHDNPAESFTFARRSSAHLHSLREKC
;
A
#
# COMPACT_ATOMS: atom_id res chain seq x y z
N MET A 1 -12.06 1.22 -39.28
CA MET A 1 -13.00 0.92 -38.18
C MET A 1 -12.42 -0.22 -37.37
N SER A 2 -11.57 0.08 -36.43
CA SER A 2 -10.93 -0.90 -35.52
C SER A 2 -11.69 -0.84 -34.20
N ARG A 3 -12.26 -1.99 -33.79
CA ARG A 3 -12.95 -2.13 -32.50
C ARG A 3 -11.91 -2.17 -31.40
N PHE A 4 -11.81 -1.12 -30.61
CA PHE A 4 -11.12 -1.15 -29.33
C PHE A 4 -11.92 -2.02 -28.36
N SER A 5 -11.38 -3.17 -27.99
CA SER A 5 -11.90 -4.01 -26.91
C SER A 5 -11.76 -3.24 -25.59
N GLN A 6 -12.86 -3.02 -24.91
CA GLN A 6 -12.88 -2.58 -23.52
C GLN A 6 -12.17 -3.64 -22.65
N PRO A 7 -11.45 -3.26 -21.59
CA PRO A 7 -10.94 -4.24 -20.63
C PRO A 7 -12.11 -4.96 -19.99
N ASP A 8 -12.06 -6.28 -20.05
CA ASP A 8 -13.08 -7.21 -19.57
C ASP A 8 -13.31 -7.02 -18.05
N PRO A 9 -14.50 -6.60 -17.60
CA PRO A 9 -14.83 -6.50 -16.19
C PRO A 9 -14.71 -7.83 -15.44
N GLU A 10 -14.73 -8.95 -16.16
CA GLU A 10 -14.53 -10.27 -15.58
C GLU A 10 -13.09 -10.56 -15.14
N LEU A 11 -12.08 -9.84 -15.65
CA LEU A 11 -10.69 -10.06 -15.23
C LEU A 11 -10.47 -9.66 -13.77
N THR A 12 -11.09 -8.57 -13.35
CA THR A 12 -11.05 -8.11 -11.95
C THR A 12 -11.86 -9.03 -11.02
N GLN A 13 -12.96 -9.64 -11.55
CA GLN A 13 -13.76 -10.62 -10.81
C GLN A 13 -13.13 -12.03 -10.80
N ARG A 14 -12.41 -12.43 -11.84
CA ARG A 14 -11.76 -13.76 -11.90
C ARG A 14 -10.63 -13.93 -10.92
N LEU A 15 -9.94 -12.84 -10.53
CA LEU A 15 -8.93 -12.89 -9.50
C LEU A 15 -9.53 -13.03 -8.08
N SER A 16 -10.81 -12.64 -7.87
CA SER A 16 -11.50 -12.79 -6.58
C SER A 16 -12.23 -14.12 -6.40
N ARG A 17 -12.52 -14.87 -7.48
CA ARG A 17 -13.33 -16.09 -7.43
C ARG A 17 -12.57 -17.41 -7.55
N ARG A 18 -11.26 -17.40 -7.85
CA ARG A 18 -10.46 -18.65 -7.96
C ARG A 18 -9.79 -19.09 -6.66
N GLY A 19 -10.07 -18.46 -5.53
CA GLY A 19 -9.57 -18.84 -4.21
C GLY A 19 -10.51 -19.73 -3.37
N MET A 20 -11.68 -20.13 -3.89
CA MET A 20 -12.60 -21.00 -3.15
C MET A 20 -13.08 -22.17 -4.01
N LEU A 21 -12.30 -23.21 -4.10
CA LEU A 21 -12.80 -24.58 -4.24
C LEU A 21 -11.62 -25.58 -4.12
N GLY A 22 -11.55 -26.20 -3.03
CA GLY A 22 -11.32 -27.53 -2.57
C GLY A 22 -10.30 -28.43 -3.27
N VAL A 23 -9.42 -29.00 -2.49
CA VAL A 23 -9.16 -30.45 -2.57
C VAL A 23 -8.99 -30.98 -1.15
N ALA A 24 -9.94 -31.80 -0.72
CA ALA A 24 -9.73 -32.78 0.32
C ALA A 24 -9.27 -34.07 -0.37
N ALA A 25 -8.21 -34.70 0.13
CA ALA A 25 -8.07 -36.13 0.32
C ALA A 25 -6.61 -36.58 0.49
N GLY A 26 -6.38 -37.38 1.50
CA GLY A 26 -5.51 -38.52 1.43
C GLY A 26 -4.29 -38.52 2.35
N ALA A 27 -4.48 -39.11 3.51
CA ALA A 27 -3.45 -39.52 4.47
C ALA A 27 -2.48 -40.57 3.89
N THR A 28 -1.25 -40.58 4.40
CA THR A 28 -0.68 -41.80 5.04
C THR A 28 0.62 -41.44 5.79
N ALA A 29 0.70 -41.98 6.99
CA ALA A 29 1.81 -41.87 7.92
C ALA A 29 2.97 -42.80 7.54
N ALA A 30 4.21 -42.40 7.81
CA ALA A 30 5.29 -43.33 8.12
C ALA A 30 6.22 -42.69 9.15
N ALA A 31 6.23 -43.31 10.32
CA ALA A 31 7.15 -43.03 11.39
C ALA A 31 8.49 -43.71 11.12
N LEU A 32 9.62 -43.04 11.39
CA LEU A 32 10.89 -43.69 11.61
C LEU A 32 11.61 -42.97 12.80
N LEU A 33 11.79 -43.80 13.81
CA LEU A 33 12.59 -43.50 15.00
C LEU A 33 14.08 -43.48 14.65
N GLY A 34 14.80 -42.48 15.12
CA GLY A 34 16.26 -42.42 15.05
C GLY A 34 16.87 -41.78 16.31
N ALA A 35 17.72 -42.51 16.97
CA ALA A 35 18.23 -42.33 18.31
C ALA A 35 19.07 -41.06 18.56
N ALA A 36 19.03 -40.62 19.81
CA ALA A 36 19.88 -39.55 20.38
C ALA A 36 21.27 -40.08 20.75
N ALA A 37 22.28 -39.24 20.54
CA ALA A 37 23.59 -39.36 21.21
C ALA A 37 23.95 -38.02 21.84
N PRO A 38 24.61 -38.00 23.02
CA PRO A 38 24.83 -36.79 23.82
C PRO A 38 26.05 -35.98 23.38
N ALA A 39 25.90 -34.66 23.33
CA ALA A 39 27.00 -33.74 23.10
C ALA A 39 27.61 -33.26 24.44
N THR A 40 28.90 -33.40 24.56
CA THR A 40 29.74 -32.95 25.64
C THR A 40 29.87 -31.43 25.70
N ALA A 41 29.74 -30.88 26.91
CA ALA A 41 29.97 -29.46 27.19
C ALA A 41 31.44 -29.12 27.13
N ALA A 42 31.83 -28.11 26.35
CA ALA A 42 33.11 -27.44 26.42
C ALA A 42 32.91 -26.06 27.04
N THR A 43 33.49 -25.87 28.21
CA THR A 43 33.65 -24.57 28.89
C THR A 43 34.77 -23.80 28.21
N GLY A 44 34.43 -22.67 27.63
CA GLY A 44 35.42 -21.72 27.09
C GLY A 44 35.15 -20.32 27.65
N ASP A 45 36.13 -19.79 28.36
CA ASP A 45 36.17 -18.46 28.96
C ASP A 45 35.95 -17.37 27.90
N ALA A 46 34.91 -16.55 28.08
CA ALA A 46 34.68 -15.37 27.27
C ALA A 46 35.39 -14.15 27.88
N ALA A 47 36.54 -13.79 27.32
CA ALA A 47 37.16 -12.50 27.58
C ALA A 47 36.26 -11.37 27.00
N ALA A 48 35.76 -10.52 27.87
CA ALA A 48 35.05 -9.31 27.49
C ALA A 48 35.98 -8.31 26.81
N THR A 49 35.95 -8.25 25.48
CA THR A 49 36.55 -7.12 24.75
C THR A 49 35.56 -5.98 24.72
N THR A 50 35.81 -4.97 25.52
CA THR A 50 35.18 -3.65 25.38
C THR A 50 35.62 -3.01 24.05
N GLY A 51 34.87 -3.29 22.99
CA GLY A 51 35.02 -2.62 21.72
C GLY A 51 34.53 -1.19 21.86
N THR A 52 35.46 -0.24 21.96
CA THR A 52 35.17 1.18 21.77
C THR A 52 34.51 1.37 20.41
N ALA A 53 33.26 1.83 20.40
CA ALA A 53 32.54 2.23 19.19
C ALA A 53 33.33 3.32 18.49
N SER A 54 34.08 2.94 17.45
CA SER A 54 34.72 3.87 16.53
C SER A 54 33.62 4.69 15.85
N GLY A 55 33.55 5.98 16.16
CA GLY A 55 32.59 6.91 15.65
C GLY A 55 32.59 6.94 14.13
N ALA A 56 31.52 6.46 13.53
CA ALA A 56 31.24 6.64 12.10
C ALA A 56 30.92 8.11 11.84
N LYS A 57 31.95 8.92 11.67
CA LYS A 57 31.83 10.28 11.08
C LYS A 57 31.29 10.11 9.65
N GLY A 58 30.10 10.69 9.33
CA GLY A 58 29.67 10.93 7.96
C GLY A 58 28.47 10.16 7.44
N ARG A 59 27.62 9.58 8.30
CA ARG A 59 26.33 9.07 7.83
C ARG A 59 25.28 10.19 7.92
N GLY A 60 24.80 10.67 6.77
CA GLY A 60 23.70 11.62 6.68
C GLY A 60 22.48 11.20 7.51
N ARG A 61 21.59 12.14 7.77
CA ARG A 61 20.33 11.88 8.49
C ARG A 61 19.48 10.83 7.76
N PRO A 62 18.76 9.92 8.47
CA PRO A 62 17.79 9.04 7.84
C PRO A 62 16.75 9.82 7.03
N VAL A 63 16.48 9.34 5.82
CA VAL A 63 15.48 9.95 4.92
C VAL A 63 14.08 9.72 5.47
N LEU A 64 13.77 8.48 5.86
CA LEU A 64 12.52 8.15 6.51
C LEU A 64 12.45 8.76 7.91
N PRO A 65 11.35 9.45 8.25
CA PRO A 65 11.10 9.88 9.61
C PRO A 65 10.88 8.68 10.54
N PRO A 66 11.34 8.73 11.80
CA PRO A 66 11.10 7.65 12.75
C PRO A 66 9.61 7.47 13.02
N GLY A 67 9.17 6.23 13.16
CA GLY A 67 7.77 5.90 13.43
C GLY A 67 6.84 6.11 12.24
N ARG A 68 7.36 6.13 11.00
CA ARG A 68 6.59 6.41 9.78
C ARG A 68 6.75 5.36 8.69
N LEU A 69 7.46 4.28 8.97
CA LEU A 69 7.53 3.13 8.07
C LEU A 69 6.41 2.15 8.38
N GLY A 70 5.56 1.92 7.42
CA GLY A 70 4.50 0.92 7.49
C GLY A 70 4.55 -0.06 6.33
N ILE A 71 3.56 -0.96 6.32
CA ILE A 71 3.35 -1.94 5.27
C ILE A 71 1.87 -2.11 4.99
N GLN A 72 1.51 -2.17 3.68
CA GLN A 72 0.17 -2.57 3.26
C GLN A 72 0.06 -4.10 3.33
N LEU A 73 -0.89 -4.59 4.11
CA LEU A 73 -1.06 -6.02 4.39
C LEU A 73 -1.55 -6.85 3.20
N TYR A 74 -1.94 -6.22 2.09
CA TYR A 74 -2.21 -6.92 0.84
C TYR A 74 -1.00 -7.74 0.37
N SER A 75 0.21 -7.23 0.59
CA SER A 75 1.46 -7.94 0.28
C SER A 75 1.67 -9.21 1.09
N LEU A 76 1.05 -9.29 2.26
CA LEU A 76 1.15 -10.41 3.20
C LEU A 76 -0.15 -11.22 3.33
N ARG A 77 -1.11 -11.04 2.38
CA ARG A 77 -2.43 -11.68 2.45
C ARG A 77 -2.39 -13.20 2.53
N ASP A 78 -1.38 -13.83 1.92
CA ASP A 78 -1.13 -15.27 2.01
C ASP A 78 -0.78 -15.69 3.44
N LYS A 79 0.10 -14.95 4.12
CA LYS A 79 0.53 -15.19 5.50
C LYS A 79 -0.59 -14.86 6.50
N VAL A 80 -1.30 -13.73 6.28
CA VAL A 80 -2.47 -13.39 7.09
C VAL A 80 -3.54 -14.47 6.98
N SER A 81 -3.79 -14.97 5.77
CA SER A 81 -4.79 -16.02 5.55
C SER A 81 -4.43 -17.35 6.19
N THR A 82 -3.15 -17.72 6.24
CA THR A 82 -2.69 -19.05 6.69
C THR A 82 -2.25 -19.09 8.14
N LEU A 83 -1.59 -18.01 8.62
CA LEU A 83 -1.01 -17.92 9.97
C LEU A 83 -1.82 -17.04 10.91
N GLY A 84 -2.63 -16.14 10.37
CA GLY A 84 -3.33 -15.10 11.12
C GLY A 84 -2.49 -13.85 11.36
N PHE A 85 -3.14 -12.79 11.85
CA PHE A 85 -2.49 -11.50 12.09
C PHE A 85 -1.40 -11.56 13.17
N GLY A 86 -1.56 -12.38 14.22
CA GLY A 86 -0.59 -12.43 15.32
C GLY A 86 0.84 -12.77 14.87
N PRO A 87 1.09 -13.93 14.25
CA PRO A 87 2.40 -14.27 13.71
C PRO A 87 2.93 -13.28 12.66
N VAL A 88 2.03 -12.74 11.82
CA VAL A 88 2.42 -11.72 10.83
C VAL A 88 2.92 -10.46 11.53
N PHE A 89 2.23 -9.98 12.55
CA PHE A 89 2.63 -8.78 13.29
C PHE A 89 3.93 -8.99 14.07
N ALA A 90 4.17 -10.19 14.61
CA ALA A 90 5.45 -10.54 15.26
C ALA A 90 6.63 -10.42 14.27
N GLU A 91 6.45 -10.86 13.02
CA GLU A 91 7.48 -10.71 12.00
C GLU A 91 7.67 -9.23 11.59
N LEU A 92 6.59 -8.46 11.44
CA LEU A 92 6.67 -7.03 11.10
C LEU A 92 7.37 -6.22 12.20
N GLU A 93 7.08 -6.48 13.48
CA GLU A 93 7.81 -5.92 14.61
C GLU A 93 9.32 -6.22 14.52
N ARG A 94 9.68 -7.49 14.26
CA ARG A 94 11.07 -7.93 14.10
C ARG A 94 11.77 -7.25 12.91
N TYR A 95 11.03 -6.95 11.85
CA TYR A 95 11.57 -6.26 10.68
C TYR A 95 11.65 -4.74 10.85
N GLY A 96 11.14 -4.20 11.96
CA GLY A 96 11.22 -2.77 12.29
C GLY A 96 10.14 -1.92 11.60
N TYR A 97 8.99 -2.47 11.29
CA TYR A 97 7.83 -1.69 10.89
C TYR A 97 7.19 -1.03 12.11
N ASP A 98 6.74 0.22 11.94
CA ASP A 98 6.04 1.02 12.95
C ASP A 98 4.52 1.01 12.73
N GLU A 99 4.09 0.81 11.47
CA GLU A 99 2.70 1.01 11.05
C GLU A 99 2.22 -0.14 10.16
N VAL A 100 0.89 -0.34 10.16
CA VAL A 100 0.23 -1.25 9.23
C VAL A 100 -0.98 -0.59 8.60
N GLU A 101 -1.17 -0.85 7.33
CA GLU A 101 -2.38 -0.56 6.59
C GLU A 101 -3.10 -1.85 6.23
N PHE A 102 -4.41 -1.90 6.52
CA PHE A 102 -5.21 -3.10 6.31
C PHE A 102 -5.73 -3.21 4.86
N ALA A 103 -5.74 -4.46 4.36
CA ALA A 103 -6.45 -4.88 3.15
C ALA A 103 -7.68 -5.74 3.49
N GLY A 104 -8.39 -5.38 4.56
CA GLY A 104 -9.48 -6.14 5.15
C GLY A 104 -9.14 -6.64 6.56
N TYR A 105 -10.15 -7.16 7.26
CA TYR A 105 -10.07 -7.46 8.70
C TYR A 105 -10.28 -8.95 9.02
N THR A 106 -10.19 -9.80 8.02
CA THR A 106 -10.31 -11.26 8.17
C THR A 106 -8.96 -11.93 7.97
N GLN A 107 -8.79 -13.11 8.55
CA GLN A 107 -7.55 -13.88 8.48
C GLN A 107 -7.75 -15.28 7.87
N GLY A 108 -8.75 -15.43 6.99
CA GLY A 108 -8.97 -16.62 6.17
C GLY A 108 -8.98 -17.93 6.95
N SER A 109 -8.14 -18.89 6.58
CA SER A 109 -8.05 -20.21 7.19
C SER A 109 -7.48 -20.21 8.61
N ALA A 110 -6.84 -19.14 9.05
CA ALA A 110 -6.41 -18.98 10.45
C ALA A 110 -7.58 -18.80 11.44
N GLY A 111 -8.80 -18.72 10.94
CA GLY A 111 -10.04 -18.67 11.74
C GLY A 111 -10.57 -17.26 11.97
N PRO A 112 -11.64 -17.13 12.75
CA PRO A 112 -12.28 -15.83 12.98
C PRO A 112 -11.45 -14.93 13.91
N ILE A 113 -11.55 -13.64 13.68
CA ILE A 113 -10.98 -12.61 14.56
C ILE A 113 -11.96 -11.44 14.71
N THR A 114 -12.04 -10.87 15.88
CA THR A 114 -12.80 -9.64 16.12
C THR A 114 -11.92 -8.40 15.97
N LEU A 115 -12.52 -7.25 15.65
CA LEU A 115 -11.79 -5.97 15.56
C LEU A 115 -11.06 -5.63 16.87
N ALA A 116 -11.67 -5.95 18.01
CA ALA A 116 -11.04 -5.73 19.31
C ALA A 116 -9.79 -6.61 19.53
N GLN A 117 -9.82 -7.86 19.07
CA GLN A 117 -8.64 -8.74 19.09
C GLN A 117 -7.58 -8.22 18.14
N LEU A 118 -7.95 -7.85 16.90
CA LEU A 118 -7.03 -7.30 15.90
C LEU A 118 -6.32 -6.05 16.39
N LYS A 119 -7.07 -5.11 16.98
CA LYS A 119 -6.51 -3.90 17.60
C LYS A 119 -5.52 -4.22 18.73
N ARG A 120 -5.84 -5.20 19.58
CA ARG A 120 -4.93 -5.63 20.66
C ARG A 120 -3.65 -6.25 20.10
N LEU A 121 -3.77 -7.11 19.06
CA LEU A 121 -2.60 -7.71 18.41
C LEU A 121 -1.67 -6.64 17.86
N ALA A 122 -2.18 -5.67 17.11
CA ALA A 122 -1.35 -4.58 16.59
C ALA A 122 -0.60 -3.85 17.71
N ARG A 123 -1.29 -3.47 18.79
CA ARG A 123 -0.66 -2.80 19.94
C ARG A 123 0.37 -3.66 20.65
N ASN A 124 0.13 -4.96 20.80
CA ASN A 124 1.05 -5.87 21.48
C ASN A 124 2.39 -6.01 20.75
N HIS A 125 2.38 -5.79 19.42
CA HIS A 125 3.56 -5.79 18.56
C HIS A 125 4.07 -4.38 18.22
N GLY A 126 3.63 -3.35 18.95
CA GLY A 126 4.08 -1.97 18.73
C GLY A 126 3.66 -1.37 17.38
N LEU A 127 2.76 -2.02 16.64
CA LEU A 127 2.29 -1.57 15.34
C LEU A 127 1.11 -0.60 15.48
N ASN A 128 1.18 0.53 14.79
CA ASN A 128 0.10 1.51 14.72
C ASN A 128 -0.76 1.25 13.48
N PRO A 129 -2.06 0.89 13.63
CA PRO A 129 -2.98 0.81 12.51
C PRO A 129 -3.22 2.20 11.92
N ILE A 130 -2.66 2.47 10.73
CA ILE A 130 -2.70 3.82 10.14
C ILE A 130 -3.88 4.03 9.20
N GLY A 131 -4.29 2.98 8.47
CA GLY A 131 -5.33 3.06 7.46
C GLY A 131 -5.88 1.70 7.06
N SER A 132 -6.84 1.72 6.15
CA SER A 132 -7.39 0.51 5.52
C SER A 132 -7.97 0.81 4.16
N HIS A 133 -7.75 -0.08 3.20
CA HIS A 133 -8.46 -0.11 1.93
C HIS A 133 -9.81 -0.80 2.06
N VAL A 134 -10.86 -0.17 1.54
CA VAL A 134 -12.22 -0.70 1.40
C VAL A 134 -12.71 -0.48 -0.02
N GLY A 135 -13.54 -1.36 -0.54
CA GLY A 135 -14.09 -1.22 -1.88
C GLY A 135 -14.89 0.07 -2.05
N TYR A 136 -14.82 0.70 -3.22
CA TYR A 136 -15.60 1.90 -3.52
C TYR A 136 -17.07 1.57 -3.71
N TYR A 137 -17.39 0.63 -4.61
CA TYR A 137 -18.75 0.22 -4.93
C TYR A 137 -18.80 -1.25 -5.36
N SER A 138 -20.00 -1.80 -5.36
CA SER A 138 -20.30 -3.15 -5.85
C SER A 138 -21.71 -3.18 -6.44
N SER A 139 -21.98 -4.17 -7.31
CA SER A 139 -23.33 -4.51 -7.75
C SER A 139 -24.13 -5.27 -6.69
N ASP A 140 -23.46 -5.88 -5.71
CA ASP A 140 -24.13 -6.51 -4.55
C ASP A 140 -24.50 -5.42 -3.54
N PRO A 141 -25.81 -5.22 -3.23
CA PRO A 141 -26.26 -4.21 -2.28
C PRO A 141 -25.78 -4.44 -0.85
N ASN A 142 -25.34 -5.65 -0.52
CA ASN A 142 -24.84 -6.01 0.82
C ASN A 142 -23.31 -5.98 0.90
N ALA A 143 -22.61 -5.61 -0.17
CA ALA A 143 -21.16 -5.59 -0.20
C ALA A 143 -20.58 -4.62 0.83
N TYR A 144 -19.46 -5.00 1.44
CA TYR A 144 -18.72 -4.15 2.37
C TYR A 144 -17.90 -3.12 1.56
N THR A 145 -18.57 -2.04 1.16
CA THR A 145 -17.99 -0.94 0.38
C THR A 145 -18.49 0.41 0.88
N PHE A 146 -17.84 1.50 0.46
CA PHE A 146 -18.29 2.85 0.80
C PHE A 146 -19.70 3.15 0.26
N ALA A 147 -19.99 2.72 -0.97
CA ALA A 147 -21.27 3.02 -1.60
C ALA A 147 -22.46 2.24 -0.98
N GLN A 148 -22.23 1.02 -0.47
CA GLN A 148 -23.30 0.18 0.05
C GLN A 148 -23.39 0.22 1.58
N ASN A 149 -22.27 0.32 2.29
CA ASN A 149 -22.24 0.16 3.75
C ASN A 149 -21.37 1.21 4.47
N LEU A 150 -21.47 2.50 4.07
CA LEU A 150 -20.64 3.59 4.58
C LEU A 150 -20.57 3.62 6.11
N THR A 151 -21.72 3.54 6.79
CA THR A 151 -21.79 3.59 8.26
C THR A 151 -20.96 2.48 8.88
N LYS A 152 -21.16 1.22 8.43
CA LYS A 152 -20.41 0.08 8.96
C LYS A 152 -18.91 0.17 8.69
N VAL A 153 -18.52 0.62 7.49
CA VAL A 153 -17.12 0.83 7.12
C VAL A 153 -16.45 1.80 8.09
N LEU A 154 -17.10 2.92 8.36
CA LEU A 154 -16.58 3.95 9.27
C LEU A 154 -16.61 3.52 10.74
N ASP A 155 -17.63 2.75 11.18
CA ASP A 155 -17.72 2.23 12.53
C ASP A 155 -16.59 1.21 12.80
N ASP A 156 -16.33 0.31 11.87
CA ASP A 156 -15.25 -0.68 11.95
C ASP A 156 -13.87 0.00 11.99
N ALA A 157 -13.65 1.01 11.14
CA ALA A 157 -12.42 1.81 11.13
C ALA A 157 -12.21 2.53 12.47
N GLN A 158 -13.26 3.12 13.03
CA GLN A 158 -13.22 3.80 14.34
C GLN A 158 -12.96 2.81 15.47
N ALA A 159 -13.55 1.62 15.44
CA ALA A 159 -13.32 0.56 16.43
C ALA A 159 -11.85 0.11 16.44
N LEU A 160 -11.20 0.01 15.27
CA LEU A 160 -9.76 -0.26 15.14
C LEU A 160 -8.91 0.94 15.58
N GLY A 161 -9.44 2.15 15.55
CA GLY A 161 -8.75 3.39 15.89
C GLY A 161 -7.98 3.98 14.72
N LEU A 162 -8.39 3.65 13.49
CA LEU A 162 -7.77 4.16 12.28
C LEU A 162 -7.87 5.69 12.20
N LYS A 163 -6.83 6.30 11.65
CA LYS A 163 -6.82 7.74 11.33
C LYS A 163 -7.17 8.02 9.89
N HIS A 164 -6.98 7.03 9.02
CA HIS A 164 -7.27 7.11 7.61
C HIS A 164 -8.13 5.91 7.20
N ILE A 165 -9.04 6.13 6.27
CA ILE A 165 -9.86 5.08 5.66
C ILE A 165 -10.07 5.44 4.20
N GLY A 166 -9.84 4.53 3.28
CA GLY A 166 -9.87 4.87 1.88
C GLY A 166 -10.12 3.69 0.95
N THR A 167 -10.00 3.96 -0.33
CA THR A 167 -10.22 2.98 -1.38
C THR A 167 -9.08 2.93 -2.38
N ALA A 168 -8.66 1.69 -2.74
CA ALA A 168 -7.78 1.43 -3.87
C ALA A 168 -8.56 1.25 -5.18
N ALA A 169 -9.89 1.26 -5.15
CA ALA A 169 -10.69 1.24 -6.36
C ALA A 169 -10.67 2.62 -7.02
N GLY A 170 -10.26 2.67 -8.29
CA GLY A 170 -10.23 3.90 -9.06
C GLY A 170 -11.62 4.53 -9.23
N PRO A 171 -11.69 5.84 -9.53
CA PRO A 171 -12.94 6.59 -9.66
C PRO A 171 -13.75 6.27 -10.92
N PHE A 172 -13.73 5.01 -11.36
CA PHE A 172 -14.31 4.57 -12.65
C PHE A 172 -15.77 4.08 -12.57
N ARG A 173 -16.43 4.22 -11.40
CA ARG A 173 -17.81 3.77 -11.19
C ARG A 173 -18.78 4.23 -12.28
N TYR A 174 -18.61 5.46 -12.77
CA TYR A 174 -19.49 6.08 -13.75
C TYR A 174 -18.87 6.14 -15.15
N GLY A 175 -17.68 5.55 -15.36
CA GLY A 175 -16.93 5.58 -16.61
C GLY A 175 -15.72 6.51 -16.58
N SER A 176 -15.20 6.87 -17.76
CA SER A 176 -13.96 7.61 -17.94
C SER A 176 -14.15 8.97 -18.64
N THR A 177 -15.33 9.57 -18.56
CA THR A 177 -15.60 10.95 -19.02
C THR A 177 -15.28 11.95 -17.92
N VAL A 178 -15.11 13.23 -18.28
CA VAL A 178 -14.92 14.31 -17.28
C VAL A 178 -16.08 14.33 -16.29
N ASP A 179 -17.34 14.25 -16.78
CA ASP A 179 -18.51 14.32 -15.91
C ASP A 179 -18.68 13.04 -15.05
N ALA A 180 -18.27 11.88 -15.56
CA ALA A 180 -18.22 10.66 -14.76
C ALA A 180 -17.29 10.80 -13.54
N TRP A 181 -16.12 11.43 -13.74
CA TRP A 181 -15.17 11.65 -12.66
C TRP A 181 -15.58 12.75 -11.69
N LYS A 182 -16.30 13.78 -12.13
CA LYS A 182 -16.92 14.74 -11.22
C LYS A 182 -17.93 14.06 -10.29
N ARG A 183 -18.78 13.16 -10.83
CA ARG A 183 -19.72 12.39 -10.01
C ARG A 183 -19.01 11.49 -9.00
N ALA A 184 -17.90 10.84 -9.39
CA ALA A 184 -17.08 10.07 -8.45
C ALA A 184 -16.45 10.97 -7.37
N ALA A 185 -16.01 12.18 -7.71
CA ALA A 185 -15.51 13.16 -6.77
C ALA A 185 -16.59 13.62 -5.76
N GLU A 186 -17.84 13.76 -6.19
CA GLU A 186 -18.98 14.03 -5.29
C GLU A 186 -19.21 12.89 -4.29
N ASP A 187 -19.15 11.63 -4.75
CA ASP A 187 -19.17 10.47 -3.85
C ASP A 187 -18.05 10.56 -2.82
N PHE A 188 -16.82 10.85 -3.26
CA PHE A 188 -15.64 10.92 -2.37
C PHE A 188 -15.73 12.09 -1.39
N ASN A 189 -16.24 13.26 -1.80
CA ASN A 189 -16.52 14.38 -0.91
C ASN A 189 -17.53 13.97 0.18
N THR A 190 -18.56 13.22 -0.20
CA THR A 190 -19.57 12.70 0.74
C THR A 190 -18.94 11.73 1.76
N TYR A 191 -18.09 10.79 1.30
CA TYR A 191 -17.39 9.85 2.18
C TYR A 191 -16.38 10.57 3.07
N GLY A 192 -15.69 11.58 2.52
CA GLY A 192 -14.76 12.43 3.24
C GLY A 192 -15.43 13.21 4.37
N ALA A 193 -16.59 13.81 4.11
CA ALA A 193 -17.37 14.49 5.13
C ALA A 193 -17.81 13.55 6.26
N ALA A 194 -18.27 12.34 5.92
CA ALA A 194 -18.67 11.33 6.89
C ALA A 194 -17.48 10.80 7.72
N ALA A 195 -16.31 10.61 7.11
CA ALA A 195 -15.09 10.22 7.80
C ALA A 195 -14.58 11.33 8.73
N LYS A 196 -14.57 12.60 8.25
CA LYS A 196 -14.17 13.78 9.03
C LYS A 196 -15.05 13.96 10.27
N ALA A 197 -16.36 13.73 10.17
CA ALA A 197 -17.29 13.79 11.29
C ALA A 197 -16.95 12.78 12.41
N ARG A 198 -16.17 11.73 12.09
CA ARG A 198 -15.67 10.72 13.03
C ARG A 198 -14.19 10.88 13.38
N GLY A 199 -13.57 12.00 13.01
CA GLY A 199 -12.16 12.29 13.27
C GLY A 199 -11.18 11.49 12.42
N MET A 200 -11.61 11.01 11.25
CA MET A 200 -10.80 10.27 10.28
C MET A 200 -10.66 11.07 8.98
N LYS A 201 -9.63 10.75 8.20
CA LYS A 201 -9.42 11.25 6.84
C LYS A 201 -9.83 10.17 5.84
N PHE A 202 -10.66 10.52 4.87
CA PHE A 202 -10.92 9.68 3.71
C PHE A 202 -9.82 9.89 2.66
N TYR A 203 -9.35 8.81 2.03
CA TYR A 203 -8.36 8.90 0.95
C TYR A 203 -8.70 8.00 -0.24
N GLN A 204 -8.21 8.41 -1.42
CA GLN A 204 -8.19 7.61 -2.63
C GLN A 204 -6.74 7.23 -2.96
N HIS A 205 -6.53 5.95 -3.22
CA HIS A 205 -5.27 5.39 -3.69
C HIS A 205 -5.29 5.24 -5.21
N ASN A 206 -4.23 5.67 -5.87
CA ASN A 206 -4.13 5.56 -7.32
C ASN A 206 -3.44 4.27 -7.78
N HIS A 207 -3.88 3.79 -8.94
CA HIS A 207 -3.08 2.99 -9.86
C HIS A 207 -2.61 3.85 -11.05
N SER A 208 -2.20 3.20 -12.14
CA SER A 208 -1.73 3.93 -13.32
C SER A 208 -2.86 4.53 -14.16
N GLU A 209 -4.02 3.90 -14.16
CA GLU A 209 -5.19 4.24 -14.98
C GLU A 209 -5.76 5.62 -14.65
N GLU A 210 -5.63 6.07 -13.43
CA GLU A 210 -6.07 7.40 -12.97
C GLU A 210 -5.32 8.52 -13.70
N PHE A 211 -4.11 8.24 -14.20
CA PHE A 211 -3.32 9.20 -14.99
C PHE A 211 -3.67 9.19 -16.48
N SER A 212 -4.63 8.38 -16.93
CA SER A 212 -5.14 8.40 -18.30
C SER A 212 -5.93 9.68 -18.63
N PHE A 213 -6.39 9.78 -19.86
CA PHE A 213 -7.15 10.93 -20.34
C PHE A 213 -8.64 10.62 -20.44
N ALA A 214 -9.48 11.65 -20.24
CA ALA A 214 -10.92 11.53 -20.38
C ALA A 214 -11.30 11.13 -21.82
N THR A 215 -12.27 10.22 -21.94
CA THR A 215 -12.71 9.70 -23.25
C THR A 215 -13.50 10.71 -24.08
N ASP A 216 -14.17 11.65 -23.40
CA ASP A 216 -14.91 12.76 -24.02
C ASP A 216 -14.05 14.01 -24.24
N ASN A 217 -12.91 14.12 -23.53
CA ASN A 217 -11.97 15.21 -23.70
C ASN A 217 -10.50 14.73 -23.52
N PRO A 218 -9.85 14.23 -24.57
CA PRO A 218 -8.51 13.64 -24.47
C PRO A 218 -7.40 14.64 -24.12
N LYS A 219 -7.70 15.93 -23.95
CA LYS A 219 -6.77 16.92 -23.41
C LYS A 219 -6.76 16.97 -21.89
N VAL A 220 -7.74 16.38 -21.22
CA VAL A 220 -7.92 16.40 -19.77
C VAL A 220 -7.45 15.09 -19.18
N ARG A 221 -6.47 15.15 -18.27
CA ARG A 221 -6.04 14.01 -17.47
C ARG A 221 -7.04 13.77 -16.34
N LEU A 222 -7.44 12.52 -16.16
CA LEU A 222 -8.48 12.17 -15.19
C LEU A 222 -8.05 12.46 -13.74
N TYR A 223 -6.77 12.23 -13.41
CA TYR A 223 -6.23 12.57 -12.09
C TYR A 223 -6.34 14.06 -11.74
N ASP A 224 -6.19 14.94 -12.76
CA ASP A 224 -6.37 16.38 -12.58
C ASP A 224 -7.83 16.74 -12.30
N VAL A 225 -8.79 16.00 -12.87
CA VAL A 225 -10.22 16.16 -12.54
C VAL A 225 -10.47 15.80 -11.08
N LEU A 226 -9.95 14.65 -10.61
CA LEU A 226 -10.10 14.24 -9.22
C LEU A 226 -9.56 15.30 -8.26
N LEU A 227 -8.33 15.79 -8.51
CA LEU A 227 -7.72 16.83 -7.68
C LEU A 227 -8.52 18.12 -7.64
N LYS A 228 -9.13 18.50 -8.76
CA LYS A 228 -9.88 19.76 -8.90
C LYS A 228 -11.26 19.68 -8.26
N GLU A 229 -11.96 18.57 -8.44
CA GLU A 229 -13.38 18.44 -8.07
C GLU A 229 -13.57 17.87 -6.65
N THR A 230 -12.48 17.40 -6.00
CA THR A 230 -12.54 16.97 -4.60
C THR A 230 -12.14 18.10 -3.66
N ASP A 231 -12.88 18.23 -2.56
CA ASP A 231 -12.58 19.18 -1.48
C ASP A 231 -11.28 18.75 -0.75
N PRO A 232 -10.25 19.61 -0.68
CA PRO A 232 -8.98 19.30 -0.04
C PRO A 232 -9.06 19.04 1.47
N ASP A 233 -10.12 19.50 2.13
CA ASP A 233 -10.35 19.29 3.56
C ASP A 233 -11.15 18.01 3.86
N LEU A 234 -11.65 17.33 2.83
CA LEU A 234 -12.47 16.12 2.92
C LEU A 234 -11.79 14.91 2.30
N VAL A 235 -11.19 15.08 1.11
CA VAL A 235 -10.60 13.99 0.34
C VAL A 235 -9.10 14.14 0.29
N TYR A 236 -8.40 13.18 0.84
CA TYR A 236 -6.96 13.04 0.78
C TYR A 236 -6.56 12.02 -0.28
N LEU A 237 -5.28 11.91 -0.55
CA LEU A 237 -4.74 10.99 -1.54
C LEU A 237 -3.65 10.14 -0.89
N GLU A 238 -3.66 8.87 -1.22
CA GLU A 238 -2.54 7.98 -1.00
C GLU A 238 -1.87 7.76 -2.35
N MET A 239 -0.71 8.41 -2.56
CA MET A 239 0.00 8.20 -3.81
C MET A 239 0.74 6.86 -3.78
N ASP A 240 0.30 5.93 -4.62
CA ASP A 240 1.17 4.84 -5.03
C ASP A 240 2.20 5.37 -6.02
N ILE A 241 3.44 5.43 -5.54
CA ILE A 241 4.55 6.05 -6.29
C ILE A 241 4.90 5.19 -7.51
N TYR A 242 4.96 3.87 -7.38
CA TYR A 242 5.24 2.96 -8.48
C TYR A 242 4.16 3.08 -9.57
N TRP A 243 2.89 2.97 -9.20
CA TRP A 243 1.80 3.09 -10.17
C TRP A 243 1.71 4.47 -10.80
N ALA A 244 2.14 5.52 -10.10
CA ALA A 244 2.25 6.86 -10.70
C ALA A 244 3.37 6.94 -11.75
N TYR A 245 4.53 6.28 -11.54
CA TYR A 245 5.58 6.16 -12.55
C TYR A 245 5.16 5.27 -13.72
N VAL A 246 4.45 4.18 -13.49
CA VAL A 246 3.79 3.40 -14.57
C VAL A 246 2.82 4.29 -15.35
N GLY A 247 2.02 5.10 -14.68
CA GLY A 247 1.13 6.09 -15.31
C GLY A 247 1.90 7.12 -16.13
N GLN A 248 3.03 7.61 -15.63
CA GLN A 248 3.92 8.52 -16.36
C GLN A 248 4.42 7.90 -17.67
N PHE A 249 4.84 6.64 -17.65
CA PHE A 249 5.26 5.91 -18.83
C PHE A 249 4.11 5.71 -19.82
N ARG A 250 2.99 5.14 -19.37
CA ARG A 250 1.85 4.76 -20.22
C ARG A 250 1.13 5.96 -20.84
N PHE A 251 1.02 7.05 -20.10
CA PHE A 251 0.21 8.23 -20.46
C PHE A 251 1.07 9.49 -20.64
N SER A 252 2.33 9.32 -21.07
CA SER A 252 3.22 10.41 -21.48
C SER A 252 2.77 11.13 -22.76
N LYS A 253 1.87 10.52 -23.52
CA LYS A 253 1.25 11.07 -24.73
C LYS A 253 -0.26 10.98 -24.63
N ARG A 254 -0.95 11.96 -25.22
CA ARG A 254 -2.38 11.93 -25.41
C ARG A 254 -2.77 10.93 -26.50
N PRO A 255 -4.07 10.57 -26.62
CA PRO A 255 -4.58 9.70 -27.70
C PRO A 255 -4.28 10.20 -29.13
N ASP A 256 -4.11 11.52 -29.31
CA ASP A 256 -3.73 12.14 -30.58
C ASP A 256 -2.20 12.11 -30.85
N GLY A 257 -1.41 11.50 -29.95
CA GLY A 257 0.05 11.40 -30.05
C GLY A 257 0.81 12.61 -29.51
N THR A 258 0.13 13.70 -29.12
CA THR A 258 0.80 14.88 -28.55
C THR A 258 1.40 14.59 -27.18
N SER A 259 2.59 15.15 -26.91
CA SER A 259 3.29 14.97 -25.65
C SER A 259 2.50 15.56 -24.47
N ALA A 260 2.41 14.81 -23.39
CA ALA A 260 1.74 15.21 -22.16
C ALA A 260 2.45 14.62 -20.93
N PRO A 261 3.76 14.87 -20.76
CA PRO A 261 4.50 14.32 -19.62
C PRO A 261 4.01 14.92 -18.31
N PHE A 262 4.21 14.16 -17.23
CA PHE A 262 4.06 14.64 -15.86
C PHE A 262 5.12 13.98 -14.97
N GLU A 263 5.37 14.57 -13.82
CA GLU A 263 6.28 14.01 -12.82
C GLU A 263 5.47 13.76 -11.55
N PRO A 264 5.38 12.50 -11.06
CA PRO A 264 4.61 12.14 -9.87
C PRO A 264 4.94 13.01 -8.66
N LEU A 265 6.23 13.24 -8.40
CA LEU A 265 6.68 14.08 -7.30
C LEU A 265 6.12 15.52 -7.36
N ASN A 266 5.91 16.07 -8.56
CA ASN A 266 5.39 17.43 -8.71
C ASN A 266 3.93 17.55 -8.24
N TYR A 267 3.12 16.50 -8.35
CA TYR A 267 1.76 16.50 -7.78
C TYR A 267 1.83 16.68 -6.25
N VAL A 268 2.71 15.94 -5.61
CA VAL A 268 2.90 16.00 -4.15
C VAL A 268 3.43 17.37 -3.72
N LEU A 269 4.49 17.87 -4.37
CA LEU A 269 5.14 19.14 -3.98
C LEU A 269 4.23 20.37 -4.14
N ARG A 270 3.24 20.31 -5.05
CA ARG A 270 2.25 21.40 -5.24
C ARG A 270 1.19 21.43 -4.14
N GLN A 271 0.82 20.29 -3.57
CA GLN A 271 -0.26 20.15 -2.60
C GLN A 271 0.10 19.08 -1.54
N PRO A 272 1.19 19.27 -0.77
CA PRO A 272 1.70 18.21 0.10
C PRO A 272 0.71 17.77 1.19
N ASP A 273 -0.15 18.67 1.66
CA ASP A 273 -1.18 18.35 2.66
C ASP A 273 -2.25 17.38 2.17
N ARG A 274 -2.38 17.24 0.83
CA ARG A 274 -3.33 16.29 0.21
C ARG A 274 -2.85 14.83 0.28
N TYR A 275 -1.56 14.57 0.58
CA TYR A 275 -0.93 13.26 0.49
C TYR A 275 -0.42 12.77 1.85
N PRO A 276 -1.30 12.45 2.81
CA PRO A 276 -0.85 11.94 4.12
C PRO A 276 -0.19 10.55 4.01
N LEU A 277 -0.52 9.77 2.99
CA LEU A 277 -0.09 8.40 2.81
C LEU A 277 0.62 8.20 1.46
N PHE A 278 1.58 7.29 1.45
CA PHE A 278 2.28 6.87 0.24
C PHE A 278 2.43 5.35 0.23
N HIS A 279 2.17 4.73 -0.92
CA HIS A 279 2.64 3.38 -1.18
C HIS A 279 4.02 3.43 -1.84
N VAL A 280 4.94 2.69 -1.23
CA VAL A 280 6.33 2.53 -1.65
C VAL A 280 6.44 1.14 -2.27
N LYS A 281 6.18 1.04 -3.58
CA LYS A 281 6.41 -0.13 -4.42
C LYS A 281 7.55 0.17 -5.37
N ASP A 282 8.30 -0.85 -5.80
CA ASP A 282 9.44 -0.64 -6.68
C ASP A 282 9.36 -1.50 -7.94
N GLY A 283 10.15 -1.15 -8.95
CA GLY A 283 10.23 -1.88 -10.20
C GLY A 283 11.43 -1.50 -11.02
N GLU A 284 11.98 -2.50 -11.70
CA GLU A 284 12.99 -2.31 -12.74
C GLU A 284 12.34 -1.73 -14.00
N SER A 285 12.98 -0.73 -14.61
CA SER A 285 12.54 -0.18 -15.87
C SER A 285 12.63 -1.22 -16.98
N ASP A 286 11.51 -1.48 -17.64
CA ASP A 286 11.41 -2.43 -18.74
C ASP A 286 10.54 -1.82 -19.86
N PRO A 287 11.13 -1.09 -20.81
CA PRO A 287 10.38 -0.49 -21.92
C PRO A 287 9.65 -1.49 -22.82
N SER A 288 10.00 -2.79 -22.75
CA SER A 288 9.30 -3.86 -23.47
C SER A 288 8.01 -4.30 -22.79
N ASN A 289 7.88 -4.00 -21.49
CA ASN A 289 6.67 -4.26 -20.71
C ASN A 289 5.62 -3.17 -21.00
N PRO A 290 4.34 -3.50 -21.24
CA PRO A 290 3.28 -2.51 -21.45
C PRO A 290 3.11 -1.49 -20.31
N TYR A 291 3.57 -1.83 -19.12
CA TYR A 291 3.57 -0.94 -17.94
C TYR A 291 4.87 -0.11 -17.82
N GLY A 292 5.90 -0.37 -18.64
CA GLY A 292 7.20 0.30 -18.58
C GLY A 292 8.10 -0.16 -17.43
N TYR A 293 7.60 -1.00 -16.56
CA TYR A 293 8.29 -1.51 -15.37
C TYR A 293 7.90 -2.96 -15.09
N ARG A 294 8.82 -3.69 -14.47
CA ARG A 294 8.59 -4.98 -13.85
C ARG A 294 8.70 -4.80 -12.33
N MET A 295 7.62 -5.07 -11.58
CA MET A 295 7.59 -4.90 -10.13
C MET A 295 8.62 -5.79 -9.42
N THR A 296 9.32 -5.22 -8.44
CA THR A 296 10.37 -5.87 -7.64
C THR A 296 10.21 -5.52 -6.16
N ASP A 297 11.00 -6.17 -5.28
CA ASP A 297 11.11 -5.74 -3.89
C ASP A 297 11.68 -4.31 -3.82
N VAL A 298 11.26 -3.54 -2.82
CA VAL A 298 11.74 -2.16 -2.65
C VAL A 298 13.24 -2.14 -2.41
N GLY A 299 13.94 -1.43 -3.28
CA GLY A 299 15.41 -1.33 -3.30
C GLY A 299 16.09 -2.20 -4.35
N ASP A 300 15.34 -3.05 -5.04
CA ASP A 300 15.83 -3.81 -6.19
C ASP A 300 15.41 -3.17 -7.53
N GLY A 301 14.61 -2.11 -7.50
CA GLY A 301 14.14 -1.39 -8.68
C GLY A 301 14.89 -0.07 -8.94
N ASP A 302 14.37 0.70 -9.88
CA ASP A 302 15.00 1.92 -10.41
C ASP A 302 14.37 3.22 -9.85
N ILE A 303 13.31 3.12 -9.00
CA ILE A 303 12.65 4.31 -8.46
C ILE A 303 13.51 4.95 -7.37
N ASP A 304 13.93 6.20 -7.56
CA ASP A 304 14.78 6.93 -6.61
C ASP A 304 13.99 7.38 -5.37
N TYR A 305 13.73 6.43 -4.48
CA TYR A 305 13.06 6.69 -3.21
C TYR A 305 13.83 7.62 -2.28
N GLN A 306 15.17 7.61 -2.36
CA GLN A 306 15.97 8.57 -1.59
C GLN A 306 15.64 10.00 -1.99
N ARG A 307 15.57 10.29 -3.30
CA ARG A 307 15.18 11.59 -3.83
C ARG A 307 13.72 11.92 -3.49
N PHE A 308 12.79 11.00 -3.74
CA PHE A 308 11.36 11.24 -3.55
C PHE A 308 11.04 11.57 -2.09
N ILE A 309 11.42 10.68 -1.16
CA ILE A 309 11.15 10.85 0.27
C ILE A 309 11.88 12.10 0.81
N SER A 310 13.15 12.32 0.42
CA SER A 310 13.88 13.52 0.84
C SER A 310 13.20 14.81 0.39
N ALA A 311 12.71 14.87 -0.85
CA ALA A 311 12.04 16.05 -1.37
C ALA A 311 10.78 16.40 -0.56
N VAL A 312 9.97 15.40 -0.23
CA VAL A 312 8.74 15.56 0.55
C VAL A 312 9.04 15.91 2.01
N THR A 313 9.95 15.18 2.65
CA THR A 313 10.23 15.34 4.09
C THR A 313 11.03 16.62 4.43
N ARG A 314 11.65 17.25 3.44
CA ARG A 314 12.33 18.56 3.60
C ARG A 314 11.38 19.75 3.51
N LEU A 315 10.17 19.56 3.04
CA LEU A 315 9.17 20.65 3.07
C LEU A 315 8.91 21.09 4.51
N ARG A 316 8.81 22.40 4.71
CA ARG A 316 8.62 22.97 6.07
C ARG A 316 7.31 22.44 6.68
N GLY A 317 7.42 21.82 7.85
CA GLY A 317 6.27 21.24 8.57
C GLY A 317 5.87 19.82 8.13
N HIS A 318 6.43 19.29 7.03
CA HIS A 318 5.97 18.02 6.45
C HIS A 318 6.78 16.79 6.86
N ARG A 319 7.90 16.94 7.57
CA ARG A 319 8.74 15.79 7.89
C ARG A 319 8.01 14.64 8.55
N MET A 320 7.09 14.91 9.47
CA MET A 320 6.31 13.91 10.21
C MET A 320 4.86 13.80 9.73
N ALA A 321 4.48 14.52 8.67
CA ALA A 321 3.10 14.59 8.20
C ALA A 321 2.68 13.41 7.33
N HIS A 322 3.66 12.65 6.82
CA HIS A 322 3.46 11.61 5.84
C HIS A 322 3.84 10.23 6.38
N HIS A 323 3.12 9.21 5.93
CA HIS A 323 3.30 7.80 6.26
C HIS A 323 3.71 7.03 4.99
N TRP A 324 4.63 6.08 5.12
CA TRP A 324 5.26 5.41 3.99
C TRP A 324 5.03 3.90 4.11
N GLN A 325 4.08 3.38 3.32
CA GLN A 325 3.65 1.99 3.39
C GLN A 325 4.35 1.17 2.28
N ALA A 326 5.29 0.29 2.65
CA ALA A 326 5.87 -0.64 1.70
C ALA A 326 4.77 -1.58 1.16
N GLU A 327 4.77 -1.81 -0.15
CA GLU A 327 3.84 -2.76 -0.77
C GLU A 327 4.45 -3.41 -2.01
N HIS A 328 4.01 -4.65 -2.27
CA HIS A 328 4.23 -5.39 -3.51
C HIS A 328 2.97 -6.21 -3.81
N ASP A 329 2.41 -6.09 -5.02
CA ASP A 329 1.12 -6.72 -5.33
C ASP A 329 1.17 -8.24 -5.29
N ASN A 330 2.27 -8.85 -5.73
CA ASN A 330 2.47 -10.30 -5.80
C ASN A 330 3.94 -10.67 -5.54
N PRO A 331 4.44 -10.52 -4.31
CA PRO A 331 5.82 -10.89 -3.99
C PRO A 331 6.01 -12.41 -4.13
N ALA A 332 7.19 -12.82 -4.58
CA ALA A 332 7.53 -14.24 -4.71
C ALA A 332 7.52 -14.95 -3.33
N GLU A 333 7.96 -14.26 -2.27
CA GLU A 333 7.85 -14.67 -0.87
C GLU A 333 7.60 -13.44 0.00
N SER A 334 6.43 -13.40 0.64
CA SER A 334 5.88 -12.20 1.29
C SER A 334 6.71 -11.71 2.48
N PHE A 335 7.21 -12.59 3.34
CA PHE A 335 8.06 -12.20 4.48
C PHE A 335 9.46 -11.74 4.03
N THR A 336 10.01 -12.35 2.98
CA THR A 336 11.29 -11.91 2.41
C THR A 336 11.16 -10.51 1.83
N PHE A 337 10.09 -10.25 1.05
CA PHE A 337 9.74 -8.91 0.58
C PHE A 337 9.69 -7.92 1.76
N ALA A 338 8.87 -8.20 2.77
CA ALA A 338 8.68 -7.30 3.90
C ALA A 338 10.03 -6.98 4.61
N ARG A 339 10.84 -8.01 4.90
CA ARG A 339 12.14 -7.86 5.55
C ARG A 339 13.14 -7.04 4.72
N ARG A 340 13.27 -7.33 3.41
CA ARG A 340 14.22 -6.66 2.51
C ARG A 340 13.85 -5.21 2.27
N SER A 341 12.56 -4.95 2.01
CA SER A 341 12.03 -3.59 1.81
C SER A 341 12.23 -2.71 3.03
N SER A 342 11.94 -3.21 4.24
CA SER A 342 12.20 -2.48 5.47
C SER A 342 13.71 -2.18 5.65
N ALA A 343 14.57 -3.17 5.47
CA ALA A 343 16.02 -2.99 5.60
C ALA A 343 16.55 -1.94 4.61
N HIS A 344 16.08 -1.96 3.36
CA HIS A 344 16.45 -0.96 2.36
C HIS A 344 16.00 0.44 2.79
N LEU A 345 14.71 0.61 3.10
CA LEU A 345 14.13 1.90 3.44
C LEU A 345 14.78 2.51 4.69
N HIS A 346 15.09 1.71 5.71
CA HIS A 346 15.86 2.15 6.88
C HIS A 346 17.31 2.50 6.57
N SER A 347 17.87 2.00 5.47
CA SER A 347 19.25 2.32 5.05
C SER A 347 19.41 3.66 4.37
N LEU A 348 18.33 4.25 3.84
CA LEU A 348 18.34 5.49 3.06
C LEU A 348 18.80 6.68 3.91
N ARG A 349 19.75 7.47 3.38
CA ARG A 349 20.33 8.63 4.06
C ARG A 349 20.23 9.87 3.19
N GLU A 350 20.00 11.04 3.82
CA GLU A 350 20.06 12.31 3.10
C GLU A 350 21.45 12.51 2.50
N LYS A 351 21.49 12.91 1.22
CA LYS A 351 22.75 13.35 0.59
C LYS A 351 23.15 14.68 1.22
N CYS A 352 24.42 14.77 1.63
CA CYS A 352 25.03 16.01 2.14
C CYS A 352 25.09 17.06 1.05
#